data_bebf0ad66ca1d55a8985000d71b27c88
#
_entry.id   bebf0ad66ca1d55a8985000d71b27c88
#
_cell.length_a   1.000
_cell.length_b   1.000
_cell.length_c   1.000
_cell.angle_alpha   90.00
_cell.angle_beta   90.00
_cell.angle_gamma   90.00
#
_symmetry.space_group_name_H-M   'P 1'
#
loop_
_entity.id
_entity.type
_entity.pdbx_description
1 polymer ?
#
loop_
_entity_poly.entity_id
_entity_poly.type
_entity_poly.pdbx_seq_one_letter_code
_entity_poly.pdbx_strand_id
1 'polypeptide(L)'
;MITNVEIKKLGINGEGIGYINRKITFVKGALPQEVVEVEIVEETKNFKVGNLIKVVKASKQRKESICNLSEFCLGCPLQNLNYEQQLYFKKDIIRDSLERYTELDLKRVDFRKCLPASKTTGYREIALLPIVRFHKRLKFGIFQRDSKYLTIMNTCQVQDPLINRCLNDLEAILNDNGAHSYNEDTRMGLRFLTLRVFEGKIQLIFVTGRDRLDYRLIEKMEELSYVESIYYTINVAKKDDFTRGRYEKVSGNTRGTLKINKQKFIVSPKSDYFVNVSS
;
A
#
# COMPACT_ATOMS: atom_id res chain seq x y z
N MET A 1 24.46 -6.25 15.87
CA MET A 1 25.33 -7.38 15.46
C MET A 1 25.11 -7.59 13.98
N ILE A 2 26.19 -7.58 13.20
CA ILE A 2 26.14 -7.86 11.75
C ILE A 2 26.58 -9.30 11.50
N THR A 3 25.86 -10.02 10.64
CA THR A 3 26.15 -11.43 10.30
C THR A 3 25.52 -11.83 8.98
N ASN A 4 25.99 -12.93 8.40
CA ASN A 4 25.38 -13.51 7.20
C ASN A 4 24.29 -14.53 7.55
N VAL A 5 23.21 -14.49 6.77
CA VAL A 5 22.07 -15.40 6.91
C VAL A 5 21.72 -15.99 5.55
N GLU A 6 21.56 -17.31 5.50
CA GLU A 6 20.97 -17.97 4.35
C GLU A 6 19.45 -17.99 4.50
N ILE A 7 18.75 -17.46 3.49
CA ILE A 7 17.29 -17.38 3.46
C ILE A 7 16.72 -18.67 2.87
N LYS A 8 15.89 -19.34 3.65
CA LYS A 8 15.32 -20.64 3.31
C LYS A 8 13.93 -20.55 2.69
N LYS A 9 13.09 -19.62 3.16
CA LYS A 9 11.70 -19.44 2.69
C LYS A 9 11.18 -18.04 2.92
N LEU A 10 9.97 -17.76 2.45
CA LEU A 10 9.25 -16.51 2.75
C LEU A 10 8.29 -16.69 3.93
N GLY A 11 8.15 -15.64 4.72
CA GLY A 11 7.09 -15.48 5.69
C GLY A 11 5.80 -14.94 5.06
N ILE A 12 4.75 -14.89 5.87
CA ILE A 12 3.40 -14.49 5.42
C ILE A 12 3.34 -13.04 4.91
N ASN A 13 4.21 -12.17 5.39
CA ASN A 13 4.28 -10.76 4.97
C ASN A 13 5.30 -10.55 3.83
N GLY A 14 5.89 -11.61 3.28
CA GLY A 14 6.90 -11.57 2.23
C GLY A 14 8.33 -11.32 2.72
N GLU A 15 8.57 -11.37 4.04
CA GLU A 15 9.92 -11.35 4.61
C GLU A 15 10.66 -12.68 4.36
N GLY A 16 11.96 -12.59 4.14
CA GLY A 16 12.82 -13.77 4.09
C GLY A 16 12.99 -14.39 5.48
N ILE A 17 12.93 -15.70 5.56
CA ILE A 17 13.15 -16.48 6.78
C ILE A 17 14.44 -17.28 6.67
N GLY A 18 15.37 -17.05 7.59
CA GLY A 18 16.58 -17.82 7.80
C GLY A 18 16.76 -18.18 9.28
N TYR A 19 17.93 -18.70 9.64
CA TYR A 19 18.23 -19.12 11.00
C TYR A 19 19.63 -18.66 11.42
N ILE A 20 19.74 -18.04 12.61
CA ILE A 20 21.01 -17.72 13.26
C ILE A 20 21.02 -18.47 14.61
N ASN A 21 22.00 -19.35 14.81
CA ASN A 21 22.12 -20.16 16.03
C ASN A 21 20.79 -20.90 16.36
N ARG A 22 20.18 -21.53 15.37
CA ARG A 22 18.89 -22.24 15.43
C ARG A 22 17.67 -21.34 15.74
N LYS A 23 17.86 -20.04 15.90
CA LYS A 23 16.75 -19.10 16.13
C LYS A 23 16.27 -18.54 14.80
N ILE A 24 14.95 -18.57 14.59
CA ILE A 24 14.31 -18.03 13.40
C ILE A 24 14.66 -16.53 13.26
N THR A 25 15.01 -16.13 12.06
CA THR A 25 15.40 -14.75 11.75
C THR A 25 14.62 -14.26 10.55
N PHE A 26 13.87 -13.18 10.76
CA PHE A 26 13.10 -12.51 9.72
C PHE A 26 13.92 -11.37 9.10
N VAL A 27 14.04 -11.36 7.77
CA VAL A 27 14.78 -10.35 7.02
C VAL A 27 13.93 -9.79 5.90
N LYS A 28 13.51 -8.56 6.05
CA LYS A 28 12.68 -7.88 5.04
C LYS A 28 13.50 -7.62 3.77
N GLY A 29 12.92 -7.85 2.60
CA GLY A 29 13.57 -7.63 1.30
C GLY A 29 14.54 -8.73 0.85
N ALA A 30 14.80 -9.72 1.70
CA ALA A 30 15.59 -10.90 1.36
C ALA A 30 14.71 -12.01 0.75
N LEU A 31 15.24 -12.75 -0.21
CA LEU A 31 14.53 -13.77 -0.97
C LEU A 31 15.09 -15.18 -0.69
N PRO A 32 14.27 -16.23 -0.83
CA PRO A 32 14.75 -17.62 -0.69
C PRO A 32 15.94 -17.92 -1.60
N GLN A 33 16.86 -18.77 -1.10
CA GLN A 33 18.12 -19.15 -1.75
C GLN A 33 19.18 -18.03 -1.79
N GLU A 34 18.96 -16.91 -1.11
CA GLU A 34 19.97 -15.87 -0.96
C GLU A 34 20.82 -16.08 0.29
N VAL A 35 22.06 -15.62 0.21
CA VAL A 35 22.88 -15.32 1.39
C VAL A 35 22.94 -13.81 1.52
N VAL A 36 22.52 -13.31 2.66
CA VAL A 36 22.41 -11.87 2.92
C VAL A 36 23.17 -11.48 4.16
N GLU A 37 23.80 -10.30 4.13
CA GLU A 37 24.37 -9.66 5.32
C GLU A 37 23.29 -8.83 5.99
N VAL A 38 23.09 -9.03 7.29
CA VAL A 38 22.03 -8.41 8.06
C VAL A 38 22.55 -7.79 9.35
N GLU A 39 21.96 -6.67 9.73
CA GLU A 39 22.10 -6.10 11.07
C GLU A 39 20.91 -6.54 11.92
N ILE A 40 21.18 -7.23 13.03
CA ILE A 40 20.12 -7.64 13.97
C ILE A 40 19.68 -6.42 14.77
N VAL A 41 18.43 -6.03 14.58
CA VAL A 41 17.81 -4.86 15.21
C VAL A 41 16.89 -5.23 16.37
N GLU A 42 16.38 -6.46 16.36
CA GLU A 42 15.56 -6.98 17.44
C GLU A 42 15.90 -8.45 17.70
N GLU A 43 15.99 -8.80 18.97
CA GLU A 43 16.12 -10.19 19.39
C GLU A 43 15.21 -10.47 20.57
N THR A 44 14.34 -11.45 20.40
CA THR A 44 13.45 -11.98 21.43
C THR A 44 13.90 -13.39 21.85
N LYS A 45 13.15 -13.98 22.79
CA LYS A 45 13.38 -15.38 23.16
C LYS A 45 13.18 -16.34 21.96
N ASN A 46 12.25 -16.04 21.06
CA ASN A 46 11.76 -16.95 20.02
C ASN A 46 12.27 -16.60 18.62
N PHE A 47 12.57 -15.35 18.32
CA PHE A 47 12.98 -14.92 16.98
C PHE A 47 13.94 -13.73 17.01
N LYS A 48 14.53 -13.46 15.86
CA LYS A 48 15.31 -12.24 15.56
C LYS A 48 14.70 -11.51 14.38
N VAL A 49 14.89 -10.19 14.33
CA VAL A 49 14.60 -9.35 13.16
C VAL A 49 15.90 -8.72 12.68
N GLY A 50 16.18 -8.88 11.40
CA GLY A 50 17.37 -8.30 10.76
C GLY A 50 17.00 -7.29 9.67
N ASN A 51 17.71 -6.16 9.65
CA ASN A 51 17.71 -5.26 8.51
C ASN A 51 18.70 -5.77 7.47
N LEU A 52 18.26 -5.86 6.23
CA LEU A 52 19.10 -6.23 5.09
C LEU A 52 20.12 -5.12 4.82
N ILE A 53 21.43 -5.43 4.93
CA ILE A 53 22.50 -4.53 4.56
C ILE A 53 22.85 -4.71 3.07
N LYS A 54 23.13 -5.96 2.68
CA LYS A 54 23.40 -6.29 1.26
C LYS A 54 23.09 -7.76 0.97
N VAL A 55 22.84 -8.04 -0.30
CA VAL A 55 22.74 -9.41 -0.84
C VAL A 55 24.16 -9.86 -1.22
N VAL A 56 24.70 -10.84 -0.46
CA VAL A 56 26.04 -11.41 -0.71
C VAL A 56 26.00 -12.39 -1.87
N LYS A 57 24.96 -13.24 -1.89
CA LYS A 57 24.69 -14.17 -2.99
C LYS A 57 23.23 -14.06 -3.36
N ALA A 58 22.95 -13.56 -4.55
CA ALA A 58 21.59 -13.36 -5.03
C ALA A 58 20.94 -14.67 -5.49
N SER A 59 19.64 -14.75 -5.31
CA SER A 59 18.80 -15.78 -5.94
C SER A 59 18.69 -15.52 -7.45
N LYS A 60 18.66 -16.58 -8.25
CA LYS A 60 18.38 -16.50 -9.69
C LYS A 60 16.99 -15.90 -10.01
N GLN A 61 16.12 -15.89 -9.02
CA GLN A 61 14.74 -15.38 -9.15
C GLN A 61 14.61 -13.90 -8.77
N ARG A 62 15.67 -13.29 -8.23
CA ARG A 62 15.71 -11.86 -7.94
C ARG A 62 15.70 -11.05 -9.24
N LYS A 63 14.86 -10.06 -9.28
CA LYS A 63 14.86 -9.02 -10.32
C LYS A 63 15.00 -7.64 -9.69
N GLU A 64 15.42 -6.68 -10.48
CA GLU A 64 15.40 -5.27 -10.05
C GLU A 64 13.97 -4.78 -9.84
N SER A 65 13.82 -3.93 -8.84
CA SER A 65 12.54 -3.28 -8.60
C SER A 65 12.24 -2.27 -9.70
N ILE A 66 11.01 -2.29 -10.21
CA ILE A 66 10.50 -1.25 -11.12
C ILE A 66 10.16 0.05 -10.38
N CYS A 67 10.22 0.06 -9.05
CA CYS A 67 9.83 1.18 -8.19
C CYS A 67 11.03 1.73 -7.41
N ASN A 68 11.32 3.01 -7.59
CA ASN A 68 12.39 3.71 -6.87
C ASN A 68 12.10 3.90 -5.37
N LEU A 69 10.87 3.63 -4.91
CA LEU A 69 10.48 3.70 -3.50
C LEU A 69 10.43 2.32 -2.83
N SER A 70 10.91 1.26 -3.49
CA SER A 70 10.79 -0.13 -2.99
C SER A 70 11.49 -0.36 -1.65
N GLU A 71 12.52 0.40 -1.33
CA GLU A 71 13.23 0.32 -0.05
C GLU A 71 12.44 0.93 1.11
N PHE A 72 11.60 1.93 0.82
CA PHE A 72 10.83 2.67 1.82
C PHE A 72 9.38 2.22 1.91
N CYS A 73 8.79 1.81 0.78
CA CYS A 73 7.38 1.49 0.67
C CYS A 73 7.09 0.03 1.03
N LEU A 74 6.06 -0.18 1.85
CA LEU A 74 5.58 -1.52 2.24
C LEU A 74 4.62 -2.16 1.24
N GLY A 75 4.21 -1.41 0.20
CA GLY A 75 3.09 -1.79 -0.64
C GLY A 75 3.32 -3.02 -1.53
N CYS A 76 4.59 -3.40 -1.79
CA CYS A 76 4.95 -4.45 -2.75
C CYS A 76 6.11 -5.34 -2.24
N PRO A 77 5.91 -6.15 -1.19
CA PRO A 77 6.99 -6.90 -0.54
C PRO A 77 7.67 -7.94 -1.44
N LEU A 78 7.01 -8.41 -2.50
CA LEU A 78 7.53 -9.42 -3.42
C LEU A 78 7.96 -8.84 -4.78
N GLN A 79 8.09 -7.52 -4.90
CA GLN A 79 8.36 -6.87 -6.18
C GLN A 79 9.72 -7.25 -6.79
N ASN A 80 10.69 -7.58 -5.93
CA ASN A 80 12.03 -8.00 -6.35
C ASN A 80 12.10 -9.48 -6.76
N LEU A 81 10.96 -10.17 -6.82
CA LEU A 81 10.84 -11.56 -7.23
C LEU A 81 10.11 -11.64 -8.56
N ASN A 82 10.56 -12.53 -9.48
CA ASN A 82 9.81 -12.71 -10.73
C ASN A 82 8.39 -13.27 -10.45
N TYR A 83 7.44 -12.98 -11.35
CA TYR A 83 6.02 -13.19 -11.06
C TYR A 83 5.64 -14.67 -10.89
N GLU A 84 6.24 -15.57 -11.64
CA GLU A 84 5.99 -17.01 -11.50
C GLU A 84 6.38 -17.50 -10.11
N GLN A 85 7.51 -17.03 -9.60
CA GLN A 85 7.96 -17.36 -8.25
C GLN A 85 7.10 -16.71 -7.17
N GLN A 86 6.54 -15.51 -7.41
CA GLN A 86 5.54 -14.94 -6.50
C GLN A 86 4.33 -15.87 -6.35
N LEU A 87 3.82 -16.44 -7.47
CA LEU A 87 2.71 -17.39 -7.44
C LEU A 87 3.08 -18.68 -6.72
N TYR A 88 4.28 -19.20 -6.96
CA TYR A 88 4.81 -20.39 -6.28
C TYR A 88 4.86 -20.16 -4.76
N PHE A 89 5.50 -19.09 -4.29
CA PHE A 89 5.61 -18.82 -2.86
C PHE A 89 4.29 -18.47 -2.19
N LYS A 90 3.35 -17.86 -2.87
CA LYS A 90 1.98 -17.67 -2.33
C LYS A 90 1.30 -19.00 -2.06
N LYS A 91 1.46 -19.98 -2.95
CA LYS A 91 0.97 -21.35 -2.74
C LYS A 91 1.67 -22.02 -1.54
N ASP A 92 3.00 -21.89 -1.43
CA ASP A 92 3.79 -22.47 -0.34
C ASP A 92 3.38 -21.87 1.02
N ILE A 93 3.14 -20.56 1.12
CA ILE A 93 2.69 -19.92 2.35
C ILE A 93 1.35 -20.51 2.82
N ILE A 94 0.42 -20.75 1.90
CA ILE A 94 -0.87 -21.38 2.24
C ILE A 94 -0.65 -22.79 2.73
N ARG A 95 0.17 -23.57 2.03
CA ARG A 95 0.48 -24.96 2.40
C ARG A 95 1.12 -25.02 3.78
N ASP A 96 2.17 -24.22 4.03
CA ASP A 96 2.86 -24.15 5.33
C ASP A 96 1.91 -23.74 6.46
N SER A 97 0.95 -22.86 6.17
CA SER A 97 -0.05 -22.41 7.14
C SER A 97 -1.03 -23.54 7.49
N LEU A 98 -1.53 -24.26 6.50
CA LEU A 98 -2.41 -25.41 6.72
C LEU A 98 -1.69 -26.52 7.48
N GLU A 99 -0.44 -26.84 7.12
CA GLU A 99 0.37 -27.86 7.81
C GLU A 99 0.61 -27.52 9.28
N ARG A 100 0.78 -26.23 9.59
CA ARG A 100 1.10 -25.78 10.94
C ARG A 100 -0.12 -25.62 11.84
N TYR A 101 -1.24 -25.17 11.30
CA TYR A 101 -2.39 -24.73 12.09
C TYR A 101 -3.64 -25.59 11.94
N THR A 102 -3.56 -26.69 11.17
CA THR A 102 -4.68 -27.62 11.00
C THR A 102 -4.19 -29.08 11.10
N GLU A 103 -5.12 -29.98 11.34
CA GLU A 103 -4.90 -31.43 11.34
C GLU A 103 -5.17 -32.06 9.96
N LEU A 104 -5.22 -31.27 8.90
CA LEU A 104 -5.49 -31.76 7.55
C LEU A 104 -4.34 -32.63 7.03
N ASP A 105 -4.69 -33.82 6.52
CA ASP A 105 -3.73 -34.63 5.77
C ASP A 105 -3.48 -33.99 4.39
N LEU A 106 -2.42 -33.20 4.29
CA LEU A 106 -2.09 -32.47 3.07
C LEU A 106 -1.73 -33.35 1.88
N LYS A 107 -1.49 -34.66 2.09
CA LYS A 107 -1.33 -35.62 1.00
C LYS A 107 -2.62 -35.87 0.24
N ARG A 108 -3.75 -35.63 0.88
CA ARG A 108 -5.09 -35.75 0.29
C ARG A 108 -5.62 -34.45 -0.30
N VAL A 109 -4.88 -33.35 -0.18
CA VAL A 109 -5.28 -32.04 -0.70
C VAL A 109 -4.67 -31.83 -2.08
N ASP A 110 -5.51 -31.58 -3.10
CA ASP A 110 -5.04 -31.17 -4.43
C ASP A 110 -4.67 -29.67 -4.41
N PHE A 111 -3.39 -29.39 -4.17
CA PHE A 111 -2.87 -28.03 -4.26
C PHE A 111 -2.65 -27.62 -5.72
N ARG A 112 -3.65 -27.02 -6.31
CA ARG A 112 -3.56 -26.49 -7.67
C ARG A 112 -2.60 -25.31 -7.75
N LYS A 113 -2.16 -24.98 -8.97
CA LYS A 113 -1.36 -23.78 -9.22
C LYS A 113 -2.16 -22.53 -8.83
N CYS A 114 -1.48 -21.54 -8.25
CA CYS A 114 -2.07 -20.23 -8.00
C CYS A 114 -2.44 -19.59 -9.35
N LEU A 115 -3.66 -19.09 -9.48
CA LEU A 115 -4.09 -18.41 -10.69
C LEU A 115 -3.37 -17.07 -10.81
N PRO A 116 -2.80 -16.77 -11.98
CA PRO A 116 -2.16 -15.48 -12.22
C PRO A 116 -3.22 -14.37 -12.34
N ALA A 117 -2.89 -13.17 -11.84
CA ALA A 117 -3.68 -11.99 -12.15
C ALA A 117 -3.46 -11.58 -13.61
N SER A 118 -4.46 -10.96 -14.22
CA SER A 118 -4.41 -10.45 -15.59
C SER A 118 -3.41 -9.28 -15.75
N LYS A 119 -3.19 -8.51 -14.66
CA LYS A 119 -2.28 -7.38 -14.61
C LYS A 119 -1.33 -7.51 -13.42
N THR A 120 -0.04 -7.26 -13.63
CA THR A 120 0.99 -7.23 -12.58
C THR A 120 1.38 -5.80 -12.18
N THR A 121 0.94 -4.81 -12.95
CA THR A 121 1.09 -3.36 -12.72
C THR A 121 -0.23 -2.67 -13.02
N GLY A 122 -0.44 -1.45 -12.52
CA GLY A 122 -1.66 -0.68 -12.79
C GLY A 122 -2.96 -1.33 -12.31
N TYR A 123 -2.89 -2.25 -11.36
CA TYR A 123 -4.04 -3.02 -10.88
C TYR A 123 -4.71 -2.47 -9.61
N ARG A 124 -4.00 -1.58 -8.89
CA ARG A 124 -4.48 -1.07 -7.60
C ARG A 124 -5.40 0.12 -7.81
N GLU A 125 -6.67 -0.09 -7.56
CA GLU A 125 -7.74 0.89 -7.77
C GLU A 125 -8.06 1.73 -6.52
N ILE A 126 -7.27 1.59 -5.46
CA ILE A 126 -7.38 2.39 -4.24
C ILE A 126 -6.01 2.90 -3.79
N ALA A 127 -5.97 4.16 -3.36
CA ALA A 127 -4.83 4.75 -2.67
C ALA A 127 -5.31 5.55 -1.45
N LEU A 128 -4.60 5.44 -0.33
CA LEU A 128 -4.72 6.30 0.85
C LEU A 128 -3.36 6.94 1.10
N LEU A 129 -3.29 8.25 0.98
CA LEU A 129 -2.04 8.99 0.97
C LEU A 129 -2.10 10.18 1.93
N PRO A 130 -1.09 10.39 2.79
CA PRO A 130 -0.94 11.62 3.53
C PRO A 130 -0.66 12.79 2.60
N ILE A 131 -1.21 13.96 2.93
CA ILE A 131 -0.95 15.24 2.28
C ILE A 131 0.05 15.98 3.15
N VAL A 132 1.22 16.30 2.59
CA VAL A 132 2.35 16.85 3.34
C VAL A 132 2.90 18.09 2.66
N ARG A 133 3.54 18.96 3.45
CA ARG A 133 4.26 20.11 2.92
C ARG A 133 5.73 19.75 2.70
N PHE A 134 6.19 19.89 1.47
CA PHE A 134 7.57 19.65 1.08
C PHE A 134 8.07 20.81 0.22
N HIS A 135 9.16 21.46 0.62
CA HIS A 135 9.70 22.66 -0.04
C HIS A 135 8.62 23.71 -0.40
N LYS A 136 7.79 24.07 0.58
CA LYS A 136 6.69 25.06 0.47
C LYS A 136 5.50 24.61 -0.43
N ARG A 137 5.52 23.44 -1.04
CA ARG A 137 4.42 22.88 -1.84
C ARG A 137 3.76 21.70 -1.13
N LEU A 138 2.47 21.51 -1.37
CA LEU A 138 1.78 20.29 -0.98
C LEU A 138 2.19 19.16 -1.92
N LYS A 139 2.43 18.00 -1.33
CA LYS A 139 2.77 16.75 -2.01
C LYS A 139 2.01 15.59 -1.37
N PHE A 140 1.89 14.51 -2.12
CA PHE A 140 1.41 13.24 -1.60
C PHE A 140 2.60 12.37 -1.20
N GLY A 141 2.46 11.66 -0.10
CA GLY A 141 3.55 10.84 0.42
C GLY A 141 3.11 9.45 0.81
N ILE A 142 4.06 8.66 1.26
CA ILE A 142 3.86 7.38 1.93
C ILE A 142 4.61 7.39 3.24
N PHE A 143 4.08 6.72 4.25
CA PHE A 143 4.85 6.46 5.46
C PHE A 143 5.94 5.42 5.16
N GLN A 144 7.16 5.72 5.58
CA GLN A 144 8.23 4.74 5.54
C GLN A 144 7.91 3.62 6.52
N ARG A 145 8.43 2.45 6.19
CA ARG A 145 8.25 1.24 6.99
C ARG A 145 8.63 1.46 8.45
N ASP A 146 7.73 1.05 9.35
CA ASP A 146 7.93 1.05 10.81
C ASP A 146 8.40 2.41 11.37
N SER A 147 8.05 3.51 10.71
CA SER A 147 8.45 4.85 11.09
C SER A 147 7.34 5.88 10.88
N LYS A 148 7.53 7.08 11.47
CA LYS A 148 6.68 8.25 11.22
C LYS A 148 7.21 9.12 10.08
N TYR A 149 8.35 8.75 9.49
CA TYR A 149 8.93 9.50 8.38
C TYR A 149 8.10 9.29 7.11
N LEU A 150 8.01 10.35 6.34
CA LEU A 150 7.28 10.39 5.09
C LEU A 150 8.25 10.49 3.93
N THR A 151 7.96 9.74 2.86
CA THR A 151 8.65 9.85 1.58
C THR A 151 7.65 10.34 0.54
N ILE A 152 8.06 11.30 -0.28
CA ILE A 152 7.22 11.82 -1.35
C ILE A 152 7.02 10.74 -2.42
N MET A 153 5.78 10.55 -2.83
CA MET A 153 5.40 9.62 -3.88
C MET A 153 4.93 10.40 -5.10
N ASN A 154 5.75 10.47 -6.13
CA ASN A 154 5.38 11.14 -7.38
C ASN A 154 4.55 10.22 -8.30
N THR A 155 4.84 8.92 -8.27
CA THR A 155 4.12 7.91 -9.06
C THR A 155 4.22 6.53 -8.41
N CYS A 156 3.25 5.67 -8.69
CA CYS A 156 3.25 4.29 -8.23
C CYS A 156 2.91 3.35 -9.39
N GLN A 157 3.79 2.41 -9.69
CA GLN A 157 3.66 1.49 -10.82
C GLN A 157 2.51 0.48 -10.67
N VAL A 158 2.07 0.20 -9.44
CA VAL A 158 0.98 -0.74 -9.19
C VAL A 158 -0.38 -0.07 -9.05
N GLN A 159 -0.42 1.25 -8.84
CA GLN A 159 -1.67 2.01 -8.86
C GLN A 159 -2.21 2.14 -10.28
N ASP A 160 -3.53 2.20 -10.41
CA ASP A 160 -4.19 2.53 -11.67
C ASP A 160 -3.62 3.84 -12.24
N PRO A 161 -3.33 3.93 -13.54
CA PRO A 161 -2.78 5.13 -14.16
C PRO A 161 -3.63 6.39 -13.90
N LEU A 162 -4.95 6.23 -13.76
CA LEU A 162 -5.85 7.34 -13.45
C LEU A 162 -5.60 7.92 -12.06
N ILE A 163 -5.20 7.10 -11.08
CA ILE A 163 -4.80 7.59 -9.74
C ILE A 163 -3.55 8.47 -9.87
N ASN A 164 -2.51 8.02 -10.59
CA ASN A 164 -1.29 8.81 -10.77
C ASN A 164 -1.57 10.14 -11.48
N ARG A 165 -2.41 10.12 -12.52
CA ARG A 165 -2.86 11.33 -13.22
C ARG A 165 -3.58 12.27 -12.26
N CYS A 166 -4.57 11.76 -11.53
CA CYS A 166 -5.36 12.54 -10.59
C CYS A 166 -4.50 13.19 -9.49
N LEU A 167 -3.49 12.48 -8.97
CA LEU A 167 -2.56 13.04 -7.99
C LEU A 167 -1.78 14.23 -8.53
N ASN A 168 -1.33 14.18 -9.79
CA ASN A 168 -0.64 15.30 -10.43
C ASN A 168 -1.57 16.51 -10.61
N ASP A 169 -2.80 16.27 -11.09
CA ASP A 169 -3.79 17.35 -11.29
C ASP A 169 -4.19 17.95 -9.93
N LEU A 170 -4.41 17.14 -8.91
CA LEU A 170 -4.72 17.61 -7.54
C LEU A 170 -3.55 18.36 -6.92
N GLU A 171 -2.31 17.95 -7.14
CA GLU A 171 -1.15 18.68 -6.63
C GLU A 171 -1.13 20.12 -7.19
N ALA A 172 -1.40 20.31 -8.47
CA ALA A 172 -1.51 21.62 -9.07
C ALA A 172 -2.68 22.41 -8.44
N ILE A 173 -3.88 21.84 -8.43
CA ILE A 173 -5.09 22.50 -7.87
C ILE A 173 -4.87 22.93 -6.42
N LEU A 174 -4.36 22.05 -5.55
CA LEU A 174 -4.16 22.35 -4.14
C LEU A 174 -3.15 23.48 -3.92
N ASN A 175 -2.04 23.46 -4.67
CA ASN A 175 -1.00 24.48 -4.52
C ASN A 175 -1.39 25.83 -5.09
N ASP A 176 -2.05 25.86 -6.25
CA ASP A 176 -2.41 27.09 -6.94
C ASP A 176 -3.57 27.82 -6.22
N ASN A 177 -4.37 27.11 -5.43
CA ASN A 177 -5.46 27.67 -4.64
C ASN A 177 -5.15 27.84 -3.15
N GLY A 178 -3.86 27.76 -2.77
CA GLY A 178 -3.41 28.10 -1.42
C GLY A 178 -3.84 27.11 -0.33
N ALA A 179 -4.11 25.85 -0.70
CA ALA A 179 -4.38 24.82 0.29
C ALA A 179 -3.16 24.57 1.19
N HIS A 180 -3.40 24.09 2.39
CA HIS A 180 -2.34 23.79 3.35
C HIS A 180 -2.50 22.40 3.96
N SER A 181 -1.36 21.77 4.29
CA SER A 181 -1.32 20.50 5.00
C SER A 181 -1.76 20.68 6.44
N TYR A 182 -2.21 19.59 7.04
CA TYR A 182 -2.59 19.56 8.45
C TYR A 182 -1.45 20.06 9.35
N ASN A 183 -1.82 20.91 10.30
CA ASN A 183 -0.95 21.43 11.34
C ASN A 183 -1.43 20.89 12.69
N GLU A 184 -0.54 20.27 13.46
CA GLU A 184 -0.87 19.64 14.75
C GLU A 184 -1.29 20.64 15.82
N ASP A 185 -0.77 21.88 15.80
CA ASP A 185 -1.05 22.90 16.81
C ASP A 185 -2.43 23.50 16.59
N THR A 186 -2.73 23.93 15.36
CA THR A 186 -4.03 24.53 14.99
C THR A 186 -5.09 23.45 14.76
N ARG A 187 -4.68 22.24 14.43
CA ARG A 187 -5.53 21.11 13.99
C ARG A 187 -6.34 21.44 12.75
N MET A 188 -5.82 22.26 11.86
CA MET A 188 -6.44 22.67 10.59
C MET A 188 -5.62 22.14 9.40
N GLY A 189 -6.23 22.10 8.21
CA GLY A 189 -5.61 21.70 6.95
C GLY A 189 -5.92 20.28 6.50
N LEU A 190 -5.39 19.92 5.34
CA LEU A 190 -5.60 18.63 4.70
C LEU A 190 -4.63 17.58 5.27
N ARG A 191 -5.16 16.42 5.73
CA ARG A 191 -4.36 15.34 6.35
C ARG A 191 -4.08 14.21 5.38
N PHE A 192 -5.15 13.65 4.81
CA PHE A 192 -5.10 12.48 3.94
C PHE A 192 -6.05 12.62 2.78
N LEU A 193 -5.75 11.89 1.72
CA LEU A 193 -6.60 11.70 0.57
C LEU A 193 -6.75 10.21 0.29
N THR A 194 -7.99 9.74 0.19
CA THR A 194 -8.30 8.44 -0.39
C THR A 194 -8.83 8.65 -1.81
N LEU A 195 -8.26 7.93 -2.76
CA LEU A 195 -8.75 7.86 -4.14
C LEU A 195 -9.24 6.43 -4.39
N ARG A 196 -10.38 6.32 -5.08
CA ARG A 196 -10.92 5.03 -5.53
C ARG A 196 -11.35 5.14 -6.97
N VAL A 197 -10.92 4.18 -7.79
CA VAL A 197 -11.30 4.10 -9.20
C VAL A 197 -12.49 3.18 -9.37
N PHE A 198 -13.50 3.63 -10.09
CA PHE A 198 -14.69 2.87 -10.47
C PHE A 198 -14.98 3.11 -11.96
N GLU A 199 -14.88 2.07 -12.77
CA GLU A 199 -15.24 2.14 -14.20
C GLU A 199 -14.64 3.37 -14.92
N GLY A 200 -13.36 3.67 -14.66
CA GLY A 200 -12.66 4.80 -15.28
C GLY A 200 -12.99 6.18 -14.70
N LYS A 201 -13.68 6.22 -13.56
CA LYS A 201 -13.94 7.44 -12.78
C LYS A 201 -13.32 7.35 -11.39
N ILE A 202 -13.09 8.49 -10.75
CA ILE A 202 -12.47 8.59 -9.42
C ILE A 202 -13.44 9.18 -8.40
N GLN A 203 -13.49 8.56 -7.24
CA GLN A 203 -14.03 9.12 -6.02
C GLN A 203 -12.87 9.68 -5.18
N LEU A 204 -13.00 10.93 -4.74
CA LEU A 204 -12.07 11.61 -3.84
C LEU A 204 -12.67 11.67 -2.43
N ILE A 205 -11.88 11.30 -1.42
CA ILE A 205 -12.30 11.36 -0.02
C ILE A 205 -11.17 12.03 0.78
N PHE A 206 -11.36 13.28 1.14
CA PHE A 206 -10.40 14.04 1.94
C PHE A 206 -10.62 13.80 3.43
N VAL A 207 -9.55 13.70 4.17
CA VAL A 207 -9.55 13.86 5.63
C VAL A 207 -8.98 15.23 5.94
N THR A 208 -9.79 16.07 6.57
CA THR A 208 -9.40 17.42 6.98
C THR A 208 -9.18 17.50 8.49
N GLY A 209 -8.55 18.57 8.93
CA GLY A 209 -8.52 19.00 10.32
C GLY A 209 -9.89 19.44 10.80
N ARG A 210 -9.94 20.54 11.57
CA ARG A 210 -11.20 21.14 12.06
C ARG A 210 -11.95 21.93 10.99
N ASP A 211 -11.26 22.31 9.93
CA ASP A 211 -11.77 23.07 8.81
C ASP A 211 -12.52 22.19 7.80
N ARG A 212 -13.47 22.79 7.13
CA ARG A 212 -14.15 22.18 5.98
C ARG A 212 -13.26 22.23 4.75
N LEU A 213 -13.54 21.34 3.79
CA LEU A 213 -12.91 21.44 2.48
C LEU A 213 -13.36 22.75 1.79
N ASP A 214 -12.39 23.54 1.33
CA ASP A 214 -12.64 24.85 0.70
C ASP A 214 -13.44 24.64 -0.61
N TYR A 215 -14.50 25.45 -0.79
CA TYR A 215 -15.39 25.37 -1.96
C TYR A 215 -14.64 25.65 -3.28
N ARG A 216 -13.64 26.54 -3.28
CA ARG A 216 -12.81 26.83 -4.45
C ARG A 216 -12.02 25.61 -4.93
N LEU A 217 -11.55 24.79 -4.00
CA LEU A 217 -10.91 23.51 -4.33
C LEU A 217 -11.92 22.53 -4.92
N ILE A 218 -13.14 22.50 -4.38
CA ILE A 218 -14.21 21.62 -4.87
C ILE A 218 -14.54 21.97 -6.32
N GLU A 219 -14.80 23.27 -6.62
CA GLU A 219 -15.09 23.74 -7.98
C GLU A 219 -13.99 23.33 -8.97
N LYS A 220 -12.71 23.53 -8.60
CA LYS A 220 -11.58 23.14 -9.48
C LYS A 220 -11.47 21.64 -9.68
N MET A 221 -11.78 20.84 -8.67
CA MET A 221 -11.78 19.39 -8.81
C MET A 221 -12.95 18.86 -9.64
N GLU A 222 -14.10 19.57 -9.65
CA GLU A 222 -15.26 19.25 -10.49
C GLU A 222 -14.99 19.48 -11.99
N GLU A 223 -14.07 20.37 -12.35
CA GLU A 223 -13.62 20.56 -13.73
C GLU A 223 -12.91 19.31 -14.31
N LEU A 224 -12.42 18.43 -13.44
CA LEU A 224 -11.78 17.17 -13.86
C LEU A 224 -12.84 16.13 -14.29
N SER A 225 -13.01 15.94 -15.59
CA SER A 225 -14.06 15.10 -16.18
C SER A 225 -14.10 13.64 -15.67
N TYR A 226 -13.03 13.15 -15.08
CA TYR A 226 -12.92 11.80 -14.51
C TYR A 226 -13.24 11.75 -13.01
N VAL A 227 -13.46 12.88 -12.33
CA VAL A 227 -13.92 12.93 -10.93
C VAL A 227 -15.42 12.65 -10.89
N GLU A 228 -15.82 11.59 -10.19
CA GLU A 228 -17.20 11.14 -10.06
C GLU A 228 -17.88 11.73 -8.82
N SER A 229 -17.14 11.84 -7.72
CA SER A 229 -17.66 12.34 -6.46
C SER A 229 -16.56 12.80 -5.53
N ILE A 230 -16.88 13.80 -4.71
CA ILE A 230 -15.96 14.36 -3.71
C ILE A 230 -16.62 14.30 -2.34
N TYR A 231 -15.90 13.76 -1.39
CA TYR A 231 -16.28 13.67 0.01
C TYR A 231 -15.17 14.24 0.89
N TYR A 232 -15.53 14.66 2.10
CA TYR A 232 -14.54 14.86 3.14
C TYR A 232 -15.07 14.38 4.50
N THR A 233 -14.16 14.22 5.44
CA THR A 233 -14.46 13.97 6.85
C THR A 233 -13.49 14.75 7.71
N ILE A 234 -14.02 15.33 8.79
CA ILE A 234 -13.21 16.01 9.80
C ILE A 234 -12.67 14.95 10.77
N ASN A 235 -11.35 14.86 10.88
CA ASN A 235 -10.71 13.95 11.81
C ASN A 235 -9.42 14.56 12.38
N VAL A 236 -9.47 14.87 13.67
CA VAL A 236 -8.34 15.42 14.45
C VAL A 236 -7.76 14.41 15.46
N ALA A 237 -8.17 13.14 15.38
CA ALA A 237 -7.67 12.10 16.26
C ALA A 237 -6.17 11.86 16.09
N LYS A 238 -5.44 11.66 17.19
CA LYS A 238 -3.99 11.38 17.15
C LYS A 238 -3.65 9.95 16.73
N LYS A 239 -4.60 9.01 16.80
CA LYS A 239 -4.44 7.60 16.42
C LYS A 239 -4.90 7.36 14.99
N ASP A 240 -4.35 6.35 14.37
CA ASP A 240 -4.39 6.03 12.94
C ASP A 240 -5.76 5.62 12.36
N ASP A 241 -6.84 5.85 13.08
CA ASP A 241 -8.19 5.55 12.60
C ASP A 241 -8.76 6.73 11.80
N PHE A 242 -8.26 6.92 10.58
CA PHE A 242 -8.71 7.97 9.66
C PHE A 242 -10.09 7.67 9.06
N THR A 243 -10.60 6.48 9.24
CA THR A 243 -11.89 6.05 8.69
C THR A 243 -13.05 6.38 9.62
N ARG A 244 -12.79 6.73 10.88
CA ARG A 244 -13.82 7.17 11.82
C ARG A 244 -14.23 8.60 11.55
N GLY A 245 -15.51 8.82 11.45
CA GLY A 245 -16.09 10.14 11.25
C GLY A 245 -17.36 10.09 10.42
N ARG A 246 -18.00 11.25 10.31
CA ARG A 246 -19.11 11.47 9.39
C ARG A 246 -18.55 11.97 8.07
N TYR A 247 -18.80 11.23 7.00
CA TYR A 247 -18.44 11.65 5.66
C TYR A 247 -19.50 12.60 5.13
N GLU A 248 -19.06 13.77 4.69
CA GLU A 248 -19.89 14.76 4.03
C GLU A 248 -19.62 14.71 2.53
N LYS A 249 -20.68 14.53 1.74
CA LYS A 249 -20.61 14.60 0.29
C LYS A 249 -20.70 16.06 -0.11
N VAL A 250 -19.76 16.54 -0.90
CA VAL A 250 -19.73 17.92 -1.37
C VAL A 250 -19.95 18.03 -2.88
N SER A 251 -19.72 16.96 -3.63
CA SER A 251 -19.96 16.95 -5.08
C SER A 251 -20.25 15.55 -5.61
N GLY A 252 -20.91 15.49 -6.76
CA GLY A 252 -21.11 14.32 -7.59
C GLY A 252 -22.11 13.30 -7.05
N ASN A 253 -22.01 12.06 -7.52
CA ASN A 253 -22.92 10.98 -7.17
C ASN A 253 -22.73 10.47 -5.73
N THR A 254 -23.83 10.11 -5.09
CA THR A 254 -23.83 9.70 -3.67
C THR A 254 -23.17 8.35 -3.44
N ARG A 255 -23.08 7.52 -4.46
CA ARG A 255 -22.56 6.15 -4.36
C ARG A 255 -21.80 5.77 -5.61
N GLY A 256 -20.58 5.24 -5.43
CA GLY A 256 -19.85 4.60 -6.52
C GLY A 256 -20.51 3.27 -6.90
N THR A 257 -20.40 2.89 -8.15
CA THR A 257 -20.85 1.58 -8.62
C THR A 257 -19.66 0.80 -9.12
N LEU A 258 -19.51 -0.41 -8.60
CA LEU A 258 -18.49 -1.38 -9.02
C LEU A 258 -19.19 -2.59 -9.63
N LYS A 259 -18.76 -3.01 -10.81
CA LYS A 259 -19.26 -4.25 -11.45
C LYS A 259 -18.19 -5.33 -11.37
N ILE A 260 -18.55 -6.46 -10.76
CA ILE A 260 -17.71 -7.67 -10.71
C ILE A 260 -18.55 -8.85 -11.19
N ASN A 261 -18.06 -9.60 -12.17
CA ASN A 261 -18.76 -10.80 -12.71
C ASN A 261 -20.25 -10.54 -13.04
N LYS A 262 -20.55 -9.42 -13.71
CA LYS A 262 -21.91 -8.97 -14.06
C LYS A 262 -22.78 -8.53 -12.87
N GLN A 263 -22.31 -8.64 -11.65
CA GLN A 263 -23.01 -8.15 -10.46
C GLN A 263 -22.62 -6.69 -10.17
N LYS A 264 -23.61 -5.89 -9.74
CA LYS A 264 -23.45 -4.48 -9.42
C LYS A 264 -23.38 -4.31 -7.90
N PHE A 265 -22.27 -3.74 -7.43
CA PHE A 265 -22.05 -3.41 -6.03
C PHE A 265 -22.14 -1.90 -5.86
N ILE A 266 -22.81 -1.46 -4.80
CA ILE A 266 -22.87 -0.06 -4.42
C ILE A 266 -21.83 0.18 -3.34
N VAL A 267 -20.93 1.14 -3.57
CA VAL A 267 -19.80 1.44 -2.69
C VAL A 267 -19.97 2.84 -2.08
N SER A 268 -20.00 2.91 -0.77
CA SER A 268 -20.01 4.16 -0.01
C SER A 268 -18.57 4.57 0.37
N PRO A 269 -18.34 5.82 0.80
CA PRO A 269 -17.02 6.23 1.31
C PRO A 269 -16.50 5.37 2.47
N LYS A 270 -17.40 4.73 3.24
CA LYS A 270 -17.08 3.84 4.38
C LYS A 270 -16.89 2.37 4.01
N SER A 271 -17.26 1.98 2.79
CA SER A 271 -17.12 0.60 2.37
C SER A 271 -15.65 0.22 2.27
N ASP A 272 -15.32 -1.00 2.70
CA ASP A 272 -14.05 -1.60 2.32
C ASP A 272 -13.97 -1.73 0.79
N TYR A 273 -12.77 -1.61 0.25
CA TYR A 273 -12.55 -1.64 -1.17
C TYR A 273 -11.42 -2.60 -1.54
N PHE A 274 -11.61 -3.35 -2.61
CA PHE A 274 -10.62 -4.31 -3.06
C PHE A 274 -9.37 -3.60 -3.61
N VAL A 275 -8.21 -4.15 -3.28
CA VAL A 275 -6.92 -3.64 -3.80
C VAL A 275 -6.77 -3.97 -5.28
N ASN A 276 -7.30 -5.11 -5.69
CA ASN A 276 -7.28 -5.58 -7.08
C ASN A 276 -8.64 -6.19 -7.42
N VAL A 277 -9.43 -5.52 -8.24
CA VAL A 277 -10.77 -5.97 -8.67
C VAL A 277 -10.71 -6.90 -9.87
N SER A 278 -9.61 -6.88 -10.61
CA SER A 278 -9.44 -7.65 -11.86
C SER A 278 -8.82 -9.05 -11.67
N SER A 279 -8.57 -9.48 -10.44
CA SER A 279 -7.97 -10.78 -10.13
C SER A 279 -8.97 -11.80 -9.61
#